data_3115333b2d451031d5b689552332d607
#
_entry.id   3115333b2d451031d5b689552332d607
#
_cell.length_a   1.000
_cell.length_b   1.000
_cell.length_c   1.000
_cell.angle_alpha   90.00
_cell.angle_beta   90.00
_cell.angle_gamma   90.00
#
_symmetry.space_group_name_H-M   'P 1'
#
loop_
_entity.id
_entity.type
_entity.pdbx_description
1 polymer ?
#
loop_
_entity_poly.entity_id
_entity_poly.type
_entity_poly.pdbx_seq_one_letter_code
_entity_poly.pdbx_strand_id
1 'polypeptide(L)'
;SFKDASGNVVCGSPGNVVAGCQVWNPFLAYGVTGAGALSGNQALQNYLFQEEHATGETTTKVWAVNLAGSLFSLPAGELGFAVGAEYRNESGKFVPDALAVTGGSTNLSSGPTRGGYNVKEFYAELSAPLLKDVVMAKELTLNLASRYSKYNTFGNTTNSKLGFVWKPLDQLMLRGTVAEGFRAPTIADLYGGSSETFSFFTDPCDTLFGSSAQNATTRGNCTNGVGGNGALGALAATYRQRSQTGLAGSPNTQTPIAFVSGSNPLLQPETSKTKTLGAVWSPPWVENLNMALDWWKIRIENTIVADSPDLILNDCYVQGIASRCNAALFTRAADGTPRVTYGSRNAGYRLVEGFDFDISYRWSWAAVGDFRVTSNSTYTSKDILISTNDPRYPVSSVGVTSTFRIRSNANLSWERGIFGASWMVRYYSSMAEGCTYFVPGLNDPNLECNQIQYAPTGGFVTGTTTPASAIRRRNVHGATVFNDLQFRVKL
;
A
#
# COMPACT_ATOMS: atom_id res chain seq x y z
N SER A 1 -23.33 -32.28 19.82
CA SER A 1 -24.45 -33.24 19.60
C SER A 1 -24.45 -34.29 20.72
N PHE A 2 -25.60 -34.86 21.00
CA PHE A 2 -25.81 -35.93 21.97
C PHE A 2 -26.80 -36.96 21.41
N LYS A 3 -26.91 -38.11 22.05
CA LYS A 3 -27.98 -39.06 21.71
C LYS A 3 -29.22 -38.78 22.54
N ASP A 4 -30.37 -38.66 21.88
CA ASP A 4 -31.66 -38.57 22.56
C ASP A 4 -32.09 -39.91 23.21
N ALA A 5 -33.23 -39.92 23.88
CA ALA A 5 -33.74 -41.11 24.54
C ALA A 5 -34.07 -42.28 23.56
N SER A 6 -34.21 -41.96 22.27
CA SER A 6 -34.48 -42.92 21.20
C SER A 6 -33.16 -43.40 20.53
N GLY A 7 -31.99 -42.89 20.95
CA GLY A 7 -30.68 -43.24 20.41
C GLY A 7 -30.28 -42.41 19.18
N ASN A 8 -31.11 -41.43 18.75
CA ASN A 8 -30.77 -40.57 17.60
C ASN A 8 -29.76 -39.52 18.01
N VAL A 9 -28.83 -39.22 17.11
CA VAL A 9 -27.88 -38.13 17.30
C VAL A 9 -28.59 -36.83 16.97
N VAL A 10 -28.64 -35.91 17.93
CA VAL A 10 -29.27 -34.60 17.80
C VAL A 10 -28.28 -33.49 18.20
N CYS A 11 -28.49 -32.26 17.66
CA CYS A 11 -27.68 -31.10 18.02
C CYS A 11 -28.13 -30.47 19.33
N GLY A 12 -27.20 -29.99 20.13
CA GLY A 12 -27.48 -29.34 21.40
C GLY A 12 -26.97 -30.14 22.59
N SER A 13 -27.67 -30.02 23.71
CA SER A 13 -27.46 -30.76 24.97
C SER A 13 -28.75 -31.38 25.48
N PRO A 14 -28.70 -32.37 26.39
CA PRO A 14 -29.91 -32.90 26.98
C PRO A 14 -30.79 -31.79 27.58
N GLY A 15 -32.07 -31.75 27.16
CA GLY A 15 -33.01 -30.71 27.54
C GLY A 15 -32.96 -29.41 26.70
N ASN A 16 -32.00 -29.24 25.82
CA ASN A 16 -31.90 -28.09 24.93
C ASN A 16 -31.45 -28.51 23.51
N VAL A 17 -32.40 -28.98 22.72
CA VAL A 17 -32.19 -29.38 21.32
C VAL A 17 -32.20 -28.13 20.42
N VAL A 18 -31.18 -28.00 19.59
CA VAL A 18 -31.09 -26.91 18.61
C VAL A 18 -31.94 -27.26 17.38
N ALA A 19 -33.06 -26.56 17.21
CA ALA A 19 -33.97 -26.78 16.08
C ALA A 19 -33.30 -26.42 14.73
N GLY A 20 -33.57 -27.22 13.70
CA GLY A 20 -33.06 -26.96 12.34
C GLY A 20 -31.61 -27.37 12.10
N CYS A 21 -30.87 -27.71 13.14
CA CYS A 21 -29.49 -28.17 13.01
C CYS A 21 -29.42 -29.55 12.32
N GLN A 22 -28.42 -29.72 11.46
CA GLN A 22 -28.13 -30.97 10.79
C GLN A 22 -26.96 -31.68 11.47
N VAL A 23 -27.09 -33.00 11.70
CA VAL A 23 -26.01 -33.80 12.31
C VAL A 23 -24.92 -34.00 11.27
N TRP A 24 -23.70 -33.63 11.65
CA TRP A 24 -22.50 -33.79 10.81
C TRP A 24 -21.41 -34.57 11.56
N ASN A 25 -20.84 -35.54 10.85
CA ASN A 25 -19.63 -36.23 11.28
C ASN A 25 -18.41 -35.77 10.43
N PRO A 26 -17.58 -34.85 10.94
CA PRO A 26 -16.43 -34.34 10.20
C PRO A 26 -15.31 -35.35 9.94
N PHE A 27 -15.37 -36.53 10.60
CA PHE A 27 -14.37 -37.58 10.41
C PHE A 27 -14.70 -38.53 9.23
N LEU A 28 -15.87 -38.38 8.64
CA LEU A 28 -16.19 -39.12 7.40
C LEU A 28 -15.64 -38.36 6.19
N ALA A 29 -14.85 -39.05 5.39
CA ALA A 29 -14.30 -38.48 4.17
C ALA A 29 -15.43 -38.14 3.14
N TYR A 30 -15.23 -37.14 2.31
CA TYR A 30 -16.14 -36.85 1.19
C TYR A 30 -16.17 -38.09 0.25
N GLY A 31 -17.35 -38.47 -0.20
CA GLY A 31 -17.58 -39.67 -1.00
C GLY A 31 -18.08 -40.87 -0.15
N VAL A 32 -17.92 -40.84 1.17
CA VAL A 32 -18.53 -41.85 2.08
C VAL A 32 -19.97 -41.45 2.39
N THR A 33 -20.89 -42.42 2.40
CA THR A 33 -22.30 -42.23 2.76
C THR A 33 -22.59 -42.81 4.12
N GLY A 34 -23.60 -42.31 4.81
CA GLY A 34 -24.02 -42.80 6.15
C GLY A 34 -24.52 -41.68 7.05
N ALA A 35 -24.82 -42.01 8.31
CA ALA A 35 -25.34 -41.03 9.26
C ALA A 35 -24.32 -39.92 9.55
N GLY A 36 -24.71 -38.67 9.29
CA GLY A 36 -23.85 -37.51 9.43
C GLY A 36 -22.84 -37.34 8.30
N ALA A 37 -22.87 -38.14 7.24
CA ALA A 37 -22.00 -37.98 6.10
C ALA A 37 -22.43 -36.78 5.26
N LEU A 38 -21.43 -36.06 4.68
CA LEU A 38 -21.68 -34.95 3.82
C LEU A 38 -22.16 -35.39 2.42
N SER A 39 -21.60 -36.52 1.93
CA SER A 39 -21.94 -37.09 0.61
C SER A 39 -23.35 -37.68 0.62
N GLY A 40 -24.16 -37.32 -0.38
CA GLY A 40 -25.53 -37.78 -0.52
C GLY A 40 -26.53 -37.17 0.47
N ASN A 41 -26.10 -36.22 1.31
CA ASN A 41 -26.98 -35.53 2.26
C ASN A 41 -27.13 -34.06 1.86
N GLN A 42 -28.08 -33.77 0.98
CA GLN A 42 -28.32 -32.42 0.47
C GLN A 42 -28.74 -31.44 1.59
N ALA A 43 -29.49 -31.92 2.59
CA ALA A 43 -29.90 -31.08 3.73
C ALA A 43 -28.70 -30.62 4.54
N LEU A 44 -27.73 -31.49 4.81
CA LEU A 44 -26.49 -31.15 5.48
C LEU A 44 -25.60 -30.23 4.62
N GLN A 45 -25.52 -30.48 3.31
CA GLN A 45 -24.79 -29.62 2.40
C GLN A 45 -25.38 -28.22 2.38
N ASN A 46 -26.68 -28.06 2.24
CA ASN A 46 -27.37 -26.76 2.29
C ASN A 46 -27.23 -26.06 3.64
N TYR A 47 -27.12 -26.82 4.72
CA TYR A 47 -26.93 -26.28 6.07
C TYR A 47 -25.49 -25.75 6.27
N LEU A 48 -24.49 -26.44 5.75
CA LEU A 48 -23.07 -26.10 5.95
C LEU A 48 -22.54 -25.13 4.88
N PHE A 49 -23.02 -25.21 3.65
CA PHE A 49 -22.55 -24.47 2.49
C PHE A 49 -23.67 -23.58 1.95
N GLN A 50 -23.95 -22.52 2.67
CA GLN A 50 -24.89 -21.53 2.21
C GLN A 50 -24.24 -20.62 1.18
N GLU A 51 -24.97 -20.25 0.15
CA GLU A 51 -24.52 -19.30 -0.86
C GLU A 51 -24.66 -17.88 -0.29
N GLU A 52 -23.59 -17.12 -0.31
CA GLU A 52 -23.56 -15.72 0.09
C GLU A 52 -23.63 -14.81 -1.12
N HIS A 53 -24.52 -13.83 -1.08
CA HIS A 53 -24.70 -12.85 -2.16
C HIS A 53 -24.39 -11.44 -1.66
N ALA A 54 -23.38 -10.80 -2.23
CA ALA A 54 -23.07 -9.41 -1.99
C ALA A 54 -23.30 -8.59 -3.27
N THR A 55 -23.77 -7.36 -3.12
CA THR A 55 -23.95 -6.44 -4.25
C THR A 55 -23.16 -5.15 -4.00
N GLY A 56 -22.52 -4.64 -5.08
CA GLY A 56 -21.81 -3.38 -5.05
C GLY A 56 -22.19 -2.49 -6.22
N GLU A 57 -22.31 -1.20 -5.95
CA GLU A 57 -22.61 -0.20 -6.96
C GLU A 57 -21.70 1.01 -6.72
N THR A 58 -21.11 1.53 -7.79
CA THR A 58 -20.37 2.80 -7.78
C THR A 58 -20.92 3.68 -8.89
N THR A 59 -21.26 4.91 -8.55
CA THR A 59 -21.81 5.88 -9.51
C THR A 59 -20.94 7.13 -9.49
N THR A 60 -20.47 7.53 -10.69
CA THR A 60 -19.76 8.79 -10.91
C THR A 60 -20.55 9.65 -11.92
N LYS A 61 -20.87 10.89 -11.55
CA LYS A 61 -21.51 11.87 -12.42
C LYS A 61 -20.60 13.08 -12.55
N VAL A 62 -20.22 13.42 -13.78
CA VAL A 62 -19.29 14.53 -14.07
C VAL A 62 -19.93 15.51 -15.05
N TRP A 63 -19.80 16.79 -14.75
CA TRP A 63 -20.15 17.90 -15.62
C TRP A 63 -18.92 18.80 -15.71
N ALA A 64 -18.41 19.03 -16.92
CA ALA A 64 -17.23 19.87 -17.13
C ALA A 64 -17.43 20.79 -18.31
N VAL A 65 -16.89 22.01 -18.16
CA VAL A 65 -16.80 23.01 -19.23
C VAL A 65 -15.36 23.49 -19.30
N ASN A 66 -14.78 23.46 -20.49
CA ASN A 66 -13.40 23.85 -20.73
C ASN A 66 -13.33 24.83 -21.90
N LEU A 67 -12.50 25.84 -21.75
CA LEU A 67 -12.18 26.84 -22.80
C LEU A 67 -10.66 26.93 -22.91
N ALA A 68 -10.12 26.80 -24.11
CA ALA A 68 -8.70 26.95 -24.39
C ALA A 68 -8.49 27.73 -25.66
N GLY A 69 -7.39 28.46 -25.74
CA GLY A 69 -7.04 29.27 -26.91
C GLY A 69 -5.79 30.10 -26.69
N SER A 70 -5.60 31.10 -27.52
CA SER A 70 -4.52 32.07 -27.42
C SER A 70 -5.09 33.43 -26.99
N LEU A 71 -4.41 34.13 -26.09
CA LEU A 71 -4.82 35.45 -25.59
C LEU A 71 -4.27 36.58 -26.49
N PHE A 72 -2.96 36.60 -26.66
CA PHE A 72 -2.25 37.56 -27.49
C PHE A 72 -0.87 37.04 -27.85
N SER A 73 -0.24 37.66 -28.87
CA SER A 73 1.10 37.27 -29.31
C SER A 73 2.17 37.97 -28.45
N LEU A 74 3.07 37.17 -27.89
CA LEU A 74 4.34 37.56 -27.31
C LEU A 74 5.42 37.58 -28.41
N PRO A 75 6.59 38.18 -28.18
CA PRO A 75 7.69 38.18 -29.19
C PRO A 75 8.13 36.76 -29.60
N ALA A 76 7.98 35.78 -28.73
CA ALA A 76 8.39 34.40 -28.96
C ALA A 76 7.24 33.47 -29.43
N GLY A 77 6.02 33.92 -29.48
CA GLY A 77 4.85 33.14 -29.89
C GLY A 77 3.59 33.54 -29.12
N GLU A 78 2.50 32.80 -29.32
CA GLU A 78 1.22 33.12 -28.69
C GLU A 78 1.18 32.67 -27.22
N LEU A 79 0.62 33.55 -26.36
CA LEU A 79 0.31 33.19 -24.97
C LEU A 79 -0.93 32.28 -24.97
N GLY A 80 -0.71 30.98 -24.79
CA GLY A 80 -1.76 29.99 -24.66
C GLY A 80 -2.41 30.01 -23.28
N PHE A 81 -3.72 29.78 -23.23
CA PHE A 81 -4.46 29.64 -21.99
C PHE A 81 -5.45 28.48 -22.04
N ALA A 82 -5.75 27.92 -20.88
CA ALA A 82 -6.89 27.06 -20.68
C ALA A 82 -7.53 27.36 -19.31
N VAL A 83 -8.87 27.39 -19.29
CA VAL A 83 -9.66 27.56 -18.07
C VAL A 83 -10.80 26.56 -18.10
N GLY A 84 -11.21 26.10 -16.93
CA GLY A 84 -12.35 25.20 -16.86
C GLY A 84 -12.97 25.11 -15.47
N ALA A 85 -14.19 24.59 -15.49
CA ALA A 85 -14.96 24.30 -14.29
C ALA A 85 -15.49 22.88 -14.37
N GLU A 86 -15.44 22.16 -13.25
CA GLU A 86 -15.94 20.80 -13.12
C GLU A 86 -16.81 20.66 -11.87
N TYR A 87 -17.90 19.92 -12.01
CA TYR A 87 -18.67 19.39 -10.89
C TYR A 87 -18.68 17.88 -10.99
N ARG A 88 -18.25 17.18 -9.95
CA ARG A 88 -18.25 15.74 -9.88
C ARG A 88 -18.96 15.27 -8.61
N ASN A 89 -19.82 14.27 -8.76
CA ASN A 89 -20.46 13.58 -7.66
C ASN A 89 -20.10 12.10 -7.74
N GLU A 90 -19.61 11.57 -6.65
CA GLU A 90 -19.25 10.15 -6.52
C GLU A 90 -20.02 9.54 -5.35
N SER A 91 -20.60 8.37 -5.57
CA SER A 91 -21.28 7.60 -4.55
C SER A 91 -20.98 6.12 -4.68
N GLY A 92 -20.92 5.43 -3.56
CA GLY A 92 -20.69 4.01 -3.47
C GLY A 92 -21.61 3.34 -2.48
N LYS A 93 -22.05 2.14 -2.81
CA LYS A 93 -22.86 1.27 -1.97
C LYS A 93 -22.34 -0.15 -2.09
N PHE A 94 -22.14 -0.80 -0.97
CA PHE A 94 -21.85 -2.23 -0.88
C PHE A 94 -22.80 -2.82 0.18
N VAL A 95 -23.51 -3.86 -0.20
CA VAL A 95 -24.43 -4.58 0.67
C VAL A 95 -23.95 -6.03 0.73
N PRO A 96 -23.28 -6.42 1.82
CA PRO A 96 -22.89 -7.81 2.04
C PRO A 96 -24.14 -8.66 2.34
N ASP A 97 -23.99 -9.97 2.22
CA ASP A 97 -25.03 -10.90 2.63
C ASP A 97 -25.39 -10.75 4.11
N ALA A 98 -26.63 -10.99 4.47
CA ALA A 98 -27.09 -10.91 5.86
C ALA A 98 -26.31 -11.88 6.78
N LEU A 99 -25.93 -13.05 6.26
CA LEU A 99 -25.14 -14.04 6.98
C LEU A 99 -23.73 -13.51 7.27
N ALA A 100 -23.10 -12.84 6.30
CA ALA A 100 -21.79 -12.20 6.48
C ALA A 100 -21.85 -11.02 7.46
N VAL A 101 -22.94 -10.23 7.45
CA VAL A 101 -23.12 -9.12 8.41
C VAL A 101 -23.20 -9.62 9.85
N THR A 102 -23.87 -10.74 10.08
CA THR A 102 -24.07 -11.29 11.43
C THR A 102 -22.87 -12.12 11.94
N GLY A 103 -21.86 -12.38 11.08
CA GLY A 103 -20.78 -13.31 11.41
C GLY A 103 -21.25 -14.76 11.55
N GLY A 104 -22.43 -15.10 11.00
CA GLY A 104 -22.98 -16.46 11.03
C GLY A 104 -22.37 -17.43 10.03
N SER A 105 -21.50 -16.91 9.16
CA SER A 105 -20.72 -17.68 8.19
C SER A 105 -19.34 -18.04 8.73
N THR A 106 -18.63 -18.93 8.04
CA THR A 106 -17.20 -19.17 8.27
C THR A 106 -16.32 -18.08 7.68
N ASN A 107 -16.87 -17.21 6.84
CA ASN A 107 -16.21 -15.99 6.36
C ASN A 107 -16.19 -14.94 7.48
N LEU A 108 -15.22 -14.03 7.37
CA LEU A 108 -15.11 -12.91 8.30
C LEU A 108 -16.32 -11.97 8.16
N SER A 109 -16.80 -11.45 9.28
CA SER A 109 -17.89 -10.48 9.29
C SER A 109 -17.54 -9.26 8.45
N SER A 110 -18.51 -8.79 7.67
CA SER A 110 -18.39 -7.64 6.78
C SER A 110 -19.60 -6.74 6.88
N GLY A 111 -19.38 -5.47 7.23
CA GLY A 111 -20.43 -4.45 7.32
C GLY A 111 -20.74 -3.78 5.98
N PRO A 112 -21.91 -3.17 5.84
CA PRO A 112 -22.27 -2.45 4.63
C PRO A 112 -21.47 -1.15 4.48
N THR A 113 -21.14 -0.80 3.24
CA THR A 113 -20.57 0.51 2.87
C THR A 113 -21.64 1.34 2.20
N ARG A 114 -21.82 2.59 2.60
CA ARG A 114 -22.70 3.53 1.90
C ARG A 114 -22.25 4.97 2.15
N GLY A 115 -21.90 5.65 1.09
CA GLY A 115 -21.50 7.05 1.18
C GLY A 115 -21.24 7.68 -0.17
N GLY A 116 -20.87 8.95 -0.16
CA GLY A 116 -20.51 9.69 -1.33
C GLY A 116 -20.02 11.09 -0.99
N TYR A 117 -19.43 11.72 -1.98
CA TYR A 117 -18.99 13.10 -1.90
C TYR A 117 -19.22 13.83 -3.22
N ASN A 118 -19.19 15.15 -3.15
CA ASN A 118 -19.16 15.98 -4.34
C ASN A 118 -17.98 16.95 -4.27
N VAL A 119 -17.50 17.33 -5.45
CA VAL A 119 -16.44 18.31 -5.61
C VAL A 119 -16.82 19.31 -6.69
N LYS A 120 -16.50 20.59 -6.44
CA LYS A 120 -16.55 21.70 -7.40
C LYS A 120 -15.14 22.18 -7.62
N GLU A 121 -14.73 22.23 -8.88
CA GLU A 121 -13.36 22.56 -9.25
C GLU A 121 -13.33 23.66 -10.28
N PHE A 122 -12.31 24.54 -10.16
CA PHE A 122 -11.96 25.56 -11.14
C PHE A 122 -10.47 25.48 -11.39
N TYR A 123 -10.06 25.59 -12.64
CA TYR A 123 -8.65 25.61 -12.98
C TYR A 123 -8.34 26.68 -14.04
N ALA A 124 -7.10 27.12 -14.02
CA ALA A 124 -6.53 28.00 -15.04
C ALA A 124 -5.10 27.55 -15.34
N GLU A 125 -4.75 27.57 -16.62
CA GLU A 125 -3.42 27.24 -17.13
C GLU A 125 -2.96 28.34 -18.12
N LEU A 126 -1.66 28.62 -18.10
CA LEU A 126 -0.99 29.52 -19.02
C LEU A 126 0.26 28.85 -19.58
N SER A 127 0.48 28.99 -20.89
CA SER A 127 1.71 28.61 -21.58
C SER A 127 2.30 29.81 -22.27
N ALA A 128 3.42 30.29 -21.72
CA ALA A 128 4.05 31.55 -22.16
C ALA A 128 5.39 31.23 -22.84
N PRO A 129 5.46 31.31 -24.20
CA PRO A 129 6.72 31.30 -24.91
C PRO A 129 7.43 32.66 -24.68
N LEU A 130 8.58 32.61 -23.97
CA LEU A 130 9.30 33.83 -23.56
C LEU A 130 10.43 34.19 -24.51
N LEU A 131 11.16 33.20 -25.00
CA LEU A 131 12.30 33.40 -25.92
C LEU A 131 12.20 32.37 -27.04
N LYS A 132 12.56 32.83 -28.25
CA LYS A 132 12.62 32.02 -29.47
C LYS A 132 13.74 32.53 -30.39
N ASP A 133 14.55 31.58 -30.90
CA ASP A 133 15.62 31.82 -31.88
C ASP A 133 16.62 32.91 -31.48
N VAL A 134 16.91 33.03 -30.18
CA VAL A 134 17.97 33.92 -29.67
C VAL A 134 19.16 33.12 -29.19
N VAL A 135 20.31 33.77 -28.97
CA VAL A 135 21.54 33.12 -28.49
C VAL A 135 21.26 32.43 -27.18
N MET A 136 21.63 31.13 -27.08
CA MET A 136 21.40 30.27 -25.93
C MET A 136 19.94 30.04 -25.54
N ALA A 137 19.00 30.40 -26.41
CA ALA A 137 17.58 30.11 -26.20
C ALA A 137 16.81 29.98 -27.53
N LYS A 138 16.97 28.83 -28.16
CA LYS A 138 16.13 28.42 -29.30
C LYS A 138 14.67 28.36 -28.92
N GLU A 139 14.40 27.99 -27.68
CA GLU A 139 13.06 28.03 -27.08
C GLU A 139 13.19 28.20 -25.58
N LEU A 140 12.39 29.08 -25.01
CA LEU A 140 12.11 29.12 -23.56
C LEU A 140 10.63 29.32 -23.36
N THR A 141 9.95 28.32 -22.80
CA THR A 141 8.53 28.36 -22.51
C THR A 141 8.31 28.13 -21.04
N LEU A 142 7.49 28.95 -20.39
CA LEU A 142 6.99 28.74 -19.02
C LEU A 142 5.56 28.21 -19.05
N ASN A 143 5.26 27.28 -18.16
CA ASN A 143 3.93 26.73 -17.96
C ASN A 143 3.50 26.96 -16.53
N LEU A 144 2.37 27.62 -16.34
CA LEU A 144 1.75 27.88 -15.05
C LEU A 144 0.38 27.22 -15.02
N ALA A 145 0.04 26.59 -13.92
CA ALA A 145 -1.30 26.05 -13.72
C ALA A 145 -1.70 26.14 -12.26
N SER A 146 -2.99 26.37 -12.00
CA SER A 146 -3.55 26.28 -10.65
C SER A 146 -4.96 25.73 -10.72
N ARG A 147 -5.30 24.84 -9.77
CA ARG A 147 -6.64 24.25 -9.61
C ARG A 147 -7.11 24.43 -8.18
N TYR A 148 -8.28 25.00 -8.04
CA TYR A 148 -9.01 25.07 -6.78
C TYR A 148 -10.09 24.00 -6.78
N SER A 149 -10.14 23.18 -5.72
CA SER A 149 -11.10 22.08 -5.54
C SER A 149 -11.79 22.23 -4.19
N LYS A 150 -13.13 22.22 -4.19
CA LYS A 150 -13.96 22.31 -2.99
C LYS A 150 -14.79 21.03 -2.84
N TYR A 151 -14.46 20.26 -1.82
CA TYR A 151 -15.14 19.03 -1.40
C TYR A 151 -16.13 19.32 -0.28
N ASN A 152 -17.21 18.55 -0.22
CA ASN A 152 -18.16 18.63 0.88
C ASN A 152 -17.71 17.85 2.13
N THR A 153 -16.65 17.05 2.04
CA THR A 153 -16.14 16.19 3.12
C THR A 153 -15.06 16.88 3.96
N PHE A 154 -13.99 17.36 3.34
CA PHE A 154 -12.83 17.91 4.05
C PHE A 154 -12.54 19.39 3.74
N GLY A 155 -13.39 20.06 2.94
CA GLY A 155 -13.23 21.47 2.59
C GLY A 155 -12.52 21.68 1.25
N ASN A 156 -11.55 22.59 1.19
CA ASN A 156 -10.94 23.01 -0.06
C ASN A 156 -9.43 22.75 -0.11
N THR A 157 -8.92 22.66 -1.32
CA THR A 157 -7.48 22.62 -1.61
C THR A 157 -7.18 23.39 -2.89
N THR A 158 -6.01 24.01 -2.92
CA THR A 158 -5.48 24.66 -4.13
C THR A 158 -4.14 24.03 -4.46
N ASN A 159 -3.96 23.63 -5.71
CA ASN A 159 -2.76 22.96 -6.19
C ASN A 159 -2.23 23.73 -7.39
N SER A 160 -0.97 24.10 -7.34
CA SER A 160 -0.32 24.90 -8.37
C SER A 160 0.87 24.18 -8.97
N LYS A 161 1.16 24.49 -10.22
CA LYS A 161 2.29 23.96 -10.98
C LYS A 161 3.03 25.09 -11.68
N LEU A 162 4.36 25.07 -11.59
CA LEU A 162 5.26 25.85 -12.41
C LEU A 162 6.18 24.89 -13.16
N GLY A 163 6.23 25.00 -14.47
CA GLY A 163 7.14 24.24 -15.32
C GLY A 163 7.85 25.13 -16.31
N PHE A 164 9.00 24.68 -16.80
CA PHE A 164 9.71 25.29 -17.89
C PHE A 164 10.23 24.26 -18.89
N VAL A 165 10.34 24.66 -20.13
CA VAL A 165 11.07 23.98 -21.21
C VAL A 165 12.04 25.00 -21.78
N TRP A 166 13.33 24.65 -21.77
CA TRP A 166 14.40 25.49 -22.30
C TRP A 166 15.27 24.68 -23.26
N LYS A 167 15.32 25.14 -24.51
CA LYS A 167 16.23 24.62 -25.52
C LYS A 167 17.32 25.68 -25.76
N PRO A 168 18.47 25.58 -25.07
CA PRO A 168 19.58 26.50 -25.38
C PRO A 168 20.14 26.28 -26.78
N LEU A 169 20.09 25.04 -27.27
CA LEU A 169 20.52 24.58 -28.58
C LEU A 169 19.46 23.66 -29.17
N ASP A 170 19.49 23.43 -30.48
CA ASP A 170 18.57 22.50 -31.15
C ASP A 170 18.69 21.07 -30.63
N GLN A 171 19.89 20.69 -30.18
CA GLN A 171 20.23 19.34 -29.72
C GLN A 171 19.99 19.12 -28.23
N LEU A 172 19.79 20.16 -27.44
CA LEU A 172 19.66 20.09 -26.00
C LEU A 172 18.38 20.76 -25.54
N MET A 173 17.55 20.00 -24.82
CA MET A 173 16.36 20.50 -24.11
C MET A 173 16.50 20.21 -22.62
N LEU A 174 16.35 21.25 -21.82
CA LEU A 174 16.20 21.16 -20.37
C LEU A 174 14.74 21.39 -20.00
N ARG A 175 14.26 20.61 -19.04
CA ARG A 175 12.88 20.74 -18.55
C ARG A 175 12.84 20.59 -17.04
N GLY A 176 11.94 21.32 -16.41
CA GLY A 176 11.76 21.19 -14.97
C GLY A 176 10.35 21.55 -14.55
N THR A 177 9.89 20.95 -13.47
CA THR A 177 8.57 21.20 -12.91
C THR A 177 8.64 21.18 -11.38
N VAL A 178 7.93 22.13 -10.77
CA VAL A 178 7.55 22.09 -9.36
C VAL A 178 6.03 22.11 -9.32
N ALA A 179 5.43 21.13 -8.66
CA ALA A 179 3.99 20.97 -8.59
C ALA A 179 3.53 20.54 -7.21
N GLU A 180 2.35 21.00 -6.85
CA GLU A 180 1.58 20.51 -5.72
C GLU A 180 0.50 19.55 -6.23
N GLY A 181 0.11 18.61 -5.40
CA GLY A 181 -0.98 17.68 -5.68
C GLY A 181 -1.66 17.24 -4.40
N PHE A 182 -2.79 16.58 -4.53
CA PHE A 182 -3.48 15.98 -3.40
C PHE A 182 -4.20 14.70 -3.81
N ARG A 183 -4.52 13.87 -2.84
CA ARG A 183 -5.41 12.72 -2.97
C ARG A 183 -6.50 12.79 -1.91
N ALA A 184 -7.75 12.89 -2.34
CA ALA A 184 -8.90 12.77 -1.45
C ALA A 184 -9.00 11.36 -0.89
N PRO A 185 -9.47 11.18 0.36
CA PRO A 185 -9.88 9.87 0.85
C PRO A 185 -10.95 9.25 -0.05
N THR A 186 -10.88 7.94 -0.23
CA THR A 186 -11.87 7.20 -1.02
C THR A 186 -13.19 7.04 -0.24
N ILE A 187 -14.26 6.63 -0.93
CA ILE A 187 -15.55 6.32 -0.29
C ILE A 187 -15.35 5.19 0.73
N ALA A 188 -14.52 4.19 0.43
CA ALA A 188 -14.22 3.11 1.35
C ALA A 188 -13.44 3.60 2.59
N ASP A 189 -12.50 4.53 2.43
CA ASP A 189 -11.78 5.13 3.55
C ASP A 189 -12.70 5.89 4.51
N LEU A 190 -13.71 6.62 3.97
CA LEU A 190 -14.61 7.49 4.73
C LEU A 190 -15.85 6.76 5.28
N TYR A 191 -16.39 5.78 4.55
CA TYR A 191 -17.70 5.20 4.79
C TYR A 191 -17.72 3.67 4.72
N GLY A 192 -16.56 3.03 4.59
CA GLY A 192 -16.44 1.57 4.57
C GLY A 192 -17.05 0.93 5.81
N GLY A 193 -17.79 -0.15 5.62
CA GLY A 193 -18.31 -0.95 6.73
C GLY A 193 -17.18 -1.57 7.54
N SER A 194 -17.50 -1.98 8.77
CA SER A 194 -16.56 -2.75 9.58
C SER A 194 -16.26 -4.11 8.95
N SER A 195 -15.04 -4.56 9.10
CA SER A 195 -14.64 -5.93 8.75
C SER A 195 -13.77 -6.53 9.83
N GLU A 196 -13.85 -7.84 9.98
CA GLU A 196 -13.04 -8.58 10.94
C GLU A 196 -11.79 -9.14 10.29
N THR A 197 -10.75 -9.34 11.09
CA THR A 197 -9.53 -10.04 10.67
C THR A 197 -8.84 -10.67 11.87
N PHE A 198 -8.22 -11.82 11.66
CA PHE A 198 -7.32 -12.45 12.63
C PHE A 198 -5.89 -12.03 12.32
N SER A 199 -5.50 -10.87 12.85
CA SER A 199 -4.19 -10.27 12.59
C SER A 199 -3.05 -11.05 13.26
N PHE A 200 -1.91 -11.06 12.56
CA PHE A 200 -0.63 -11.46 13.16
C PHE A 200 0.01 -10.24 13.82
N PHE A 201 0.47 -10.38 15.05
CA PHE A 201 1.16 -9.31 15.78
C PHE A 201 1.95 -9.88 16.96
N THR A 202 2.83 -9.05 17.53
CA THR A 202 3.50 -9.31 18.81
C THR A 202 3.03 -8.30 19.83
N ASP A 203 2.38 -8.75 20.89
CA ASP A 203 1.96 -7.84 21.97
C ASP A 203 3.21 -7.31 22.70
N PRO A 204 3.42 -5.98 22.74
CA PRO A 204 4.58 -5.42 23.44
C PRO A 204 4.63 -5.75 24.93
N CYS A 205 3.49 -6.15 25.52
CA CYS A 205 3.40 -6.53 26.92
C CYS A 205 3.65 -8.01 27.18
N ASP A 206 3.81 -8.84 26.15
CA ASP A 206 4.19 -10.26 26.33
C ASP A 206 5.56 -10.32 27.02
N THR A 207 5.64 -11.07 28.14
CA THR A 207 6.84 -11.16 28.96
C THR A 207 7.97 -11.98 28.36
N LEU A 208 7.70 -12.68 27.24
CA LEU A 208 8.71 -13.50 26.56
C LEU A 208 9.10 -12.89 25.19
N PHE A 209 8.12 -12.49 24.39
CA PHE A 209 8.34 -12.04 23.02
C PHE A 209 8.12 -10.52 22.83
N GLY A 210 7.47 -9.86 23.77
CA GLY A 210 7.20 -8.43 23.70
C GLY A 210 8.37 -7.57 24.21
N SER A 211 8.30 -6.28 23.89
CA SER A 211 9.31 -5.30 24.31
C SER A 211 9.43 -5.18 25.85
N SER A 212 8.36 -5.47 26.59
CA SER A 212 8.35 -5.42 28.05
C SER A 212 9.34 -6.39 28.70
N ALA A 213 9.71 -7.47 28.01
CA ALA A 213 10.66 -8.44 28.51
C ALA A 213 12.04 -7.82 28.82
N GLN A 214 12.49 -6.83 28.05
CA GLN A 214 13.80 -6.20 28.21
C GLN A 214 13.76 -4.68 28.46
N ASN A 215 12.63 -4.03 28.17
CA ASN A 215 12.50 -2.60 28.35
C ASN A 215 11.67 -2.25 29.58
N ALA A 216 12.32 -1.67 30.60
CA ALA A 216 11.68 -1.31 31.87
C ALA A 216 10.56 -0.26 31.69
N THR A 217 10.74 0.71 30.77
CA THR A 217 9.73 1.73 30.45
C THR A 217 8.50 1.08 29.86
N THR A 218 8.66 0.20 28.85
CA THR A 218 7.54 -0.55 28.27
C THR A 218 6.85 -1.41 29.32
N ARG A 219 7.60 -2.07 30.19
CA ARG A 219 7.04 -2.86 31.29
C ARG A 219 6.22 -1.99 32.24
N GLY A 220 6.72 -0.80 32.59
CA GLY A 220 6.00 0.18 33.41
C GLY A 220 4.70 0.62 32.72
N ASN A 221 4.75 0.92 31.43
CA ASN A 221 3.59 1.28 30.63
C ASN A 221 2.56 0.14 30.56
N CYS A 222 3.00 -1.11 30.42
CA CYS A 222 2.11 -2.27 30.47
C CYS A 222 1.44 -2.45 31.84
N THR A 223 2.17 -2.19 32.92
CA THR A 223 1.64 -2.32 34.28
C THR A 223 0.64 -1.22 34.61
N ASN A 224 0.99 0.04 34.34
CA ASN A 224 0.24 1.19 34.80
C ASN A 224 -0.73 1.75 33.75
N GLY A 225 -0.63 1.31 32.49
CA GLY A 225 -1.25 1.96 31.34
C GLY A 225 -0.54 3.26 30.97
N VAL A 226 -1.00 3.86 29.90
CA VAL A 226 -0.53 5.17 29.41
C VAL A 226 -1.75 6.07 29.24
N GLY A 227 -1.72 7.27 29.83
CA GLY A 227 -2.87 8.15 29.81
C GLY A 227 -4.11 7.58 30.51
N GLY A 228 -3.93 6.65 31.44
CA GLY A 228 -5.03 6.05 32.20
C GLY A 228 -5.72 4.88 31.51
N ASN A 229 -5.21 4.40 30.38
CA ASN A 229 -5.81 3.28 29.64
C ASN A 229 -4.79 2.16 29.36
N GLY A 230 -5.31 0.94 29.10
CA GLY A 230 -4.53 -0.22 28.71
C GLY A 230 -3.70 -0.89 29.82
N ALA A 231 -3.89 -0.54 31.09
CA ALA A 231 -3.17 -1.14 32.22
C ALA A 231 -3.48 -2.62 32.36
N LEU A 232 -2.45 -3.45 32.52
CA LEU A 232 -2.54 -4.86 32.90
C LEU A 232 -2.46 -5.06 34.42
N GLY A 233 -1.99 -4.05 35.18
CA GLY A 233 -1.81 -4.15 36.61
C GLY A 233 -0.86 -5.28 36.99
N ALA A 234 -1.25 -6.08 37.98
CA ALA A 234 -0.46 -7.23 38.44
C ALA A 234 -0.22 -8.28 37.36
N LEU A 235 -1.12 -8.40 36.39
CA LEU A 235 -0.99 -9.36 35.30
C LEU A 235 0.24 -9.07 34.41
N ALA A 236 0.70 -7.82 34.32
CA ALA A 236 1.85 -7.46 33.51
C ALA A 236 3.13 -8.26 33.81
N ALA A 237 3.28 -8.75 35.03
CA ALA A 237 4.46 -9.52 35.44
C ALA A 237 4.51 -10.93 34.84
N THR A 238 3.36 -11.49 34.45
CA THR A 238 3.25 -12.86 33.94
C THR A 238 2.49 -12.96 32.63
N TYR A 239 2.10 -11.85 32.06
CA TYR A 239 1.28 -11.83 30.87
C TYR A 239 2.00 -12.48 29.67
N ARG A 240 1.32 -13.39 29.04
CA ARG A 240 1.73 -14.03 27.79
C ARG A 240 0.62 -13.86 26.75
N GLN A 241 1.02 -13.42 25.55
CA GLN A 241 0.11 -13.31 24.42
C GLN A 241 -0.55 -14.66 24.12
N ARG A 242 -1.83 -14.64 23.81
CA ARG A 242 -2.57 -15.80 23.31
C ARG A 242 -2.55 -15.86 21.80
N SER A 243 -2.47 -17.07 21.27
CA SER A 243 -2.67 -17.42 19.88
C SER A 243 -3.95 -18.27 19.73
N GLN A 244 -4.31 -18.59 18.51
CA GLN A 244 -5.43 -19.50 18.24
C GLN A 244 -5.25 -20.90 18.85
N THR A 245 -4.04 -21.34 19.11
CA THR A 245 -3.71 -22.66 19.64
C THR A 245 -3.29 -22.65 21.12
N GLY A 246 -3.44 -21.52 21.81
CA GLY A 246 -3.03 -21.38 23.22
C GLY A 246 -2.12 -20.20 23.47
N LEU A 247 -1.07 -20.35 24.29
CA LEU A 247 -0.08 -19.30 24.45
C LEU A 247 0.82 -19.20 23.22
N ALA A 248 1.22 -17.97 22.89
CA ALA A 248 2.12 -17.72 21.78
C ALA A 248 3.44 -18.49 21.96
N GLY A 249 3.77 -19.32 20.97
CA GLY A 249 5.02 -20.07 20.91
C GLY A 249 6.14 -19.34 20.15
N SER A 250 5.80 -18.25 19.49
CA SER A 250 6.70 -17.39 18.72
C SER A 250 6.18 -15.96 18.69
N PRO A 251 7.03 -14.96 18.39
CA PRO A 251 6.54 -13.63 18.05
C PRO A 251 5.70 -13.67 16.77
N ASN A 252 4.97 -12.60 16.50
CA ASN A 252 4.10 -12.45 15.33
C ASN A 252 3.10 -13.61 15.18
N THR A 253 2.30 -13.80 16.21
CA THR A 253 1.31 -14.86 16.31
C THR A 253 -0.08 -14.33 15.98
N GLN A 254 -0.89 -15.16 15.33
CA GLN A 254 -2.26 -14.82 14.99
C GLN A 254 -3.14 -14.71 16.24
N THR A 255 -3.94 -13.63 16.32
CA THR A 255 -4.85 -13.43 17.45
C THR A 255 -5.91 -14.53 17.56
N PRO A 256 -6.31 -14.95 18.79
CA PRO A 256 -7.38 -15.92 18.98
C PRO A 256 -8.78 -15.36 18.75
N ILE A 257 -8.92 -14.03 18.78
CA ILE A 257 -10.18 -13.32 18.55
C ILE A 257 -10.01 -12.38 17.34
N ALA A 258 -11.08 -12.18 16.59
CA ALA A 258 -11.04 -11.27 15.48
C ALA A 258 -10.86 -9.82 15.97
N PHE A 259 -10.00 -9.06 15.28
CA PHE A 259 -9.93 -7.62 15.40
C PHE A 259 -10.84 -6.96 14.38
N VAL A 260 -11.35 -5.79 14.69
CA VAL A 260 -12.31 -5.07 13.85
C VAL A 260 -11.62 -3.91 13.16
N SER A 261 -11.73 -3.84 11.85
CA SER A 261 -11.33 -2.66 11.08
C SER A 261 -12.55 -1.91 10.57
N GLY A 262 -12.40 -0.60 10.34
CA GLY A 262 -13.49 0.25 9.86
C GLY A 262 -12.99 1.49 9.13
N SER A 263 -13.93 2.25 8.61
CA SER A 263 -13.68 3.54 7.97
C SER A 263 -13.38 4.64 8.99
N ASN A 264 -12.84 5.76 8.49
CA ASN A 264 -12.62 6.95 9.28
C ASN A 264 -13.16 8.19 8.54
N PRO A 265 -14.32 8.72 8.91
CA PRO A 265 -14.91 9.89 8.26
C PRO A 265 -14.14 11.20 8.53
N LEU A 266 -13.17 11.21 9.44
CA LEU A 266 -12.35 12.37 9.79
C LEU A 266 -11.07 12.49 8.97
N LEU A 267 -10.84 11.58 8.03
CA LEU A 267 -9.67 11.61 7.18
C LEU A 267 -9.57 12.91 6.39
N GLN A 268 -8.36 13.45 6.37
CA GLN A 268 -7.96 14.60 5.56
C GLN A 268 -7.28 14.12 4.28
N PRO A 269 -7.25 14.95 3.22
CA PRO A 269 -6.51 14.60 2.01
C PRO A 269 -5.01 14.48 2.29
N GLU A 270 -4.37 13.57 1.55
CA GLU A 270 -2.92 13.60 1.39
C GLU A 270 -2.55 14.78 0.50
N THR A 271 -1.45 15.43 0.80
CA THR A 271 -0.91 16.50 -0.05
C THR A 271 0.47 16.10 -0.55
N SER A 272 0.83 16.52 -1.76
CA SER A 272 2.14 16.19 -2.32
C SER A 272 2.86 17.41 -2.88
N LYS A 273 4.20 17.35 -2.82
CA LYS A 273 5.10 18.26 -3.52
C LYS A 273 6.01 17.44 -4.42
N THR A 274 5.93 17.74 -5.71
CA THR A 274 6.71 17.08 -6.76
C THR A 274 7.71 18.05 -7.34
N LYS A 275 8.94 17.59 -7.55
CA LYS A 275 9.99 18.31 -8.27
C LYS A 275 10.58 17.37 -9.32
N THR A 276 10.74 17.88 -10.54
CA THR A 276 11.43 17.17 -11.62
C THR A 276 12.43 18.10 -12.31
N LEU A 277 13.53 17.53 -12.75
CA LEU A 277 14.52 18.22 -13.58
C LEU A 277 15.08 17.20 -14.58
N GLY A 278 15.00 17.54 -15.86
CA GLY A 278 15.43 16.64 -16.92
C GLY A 278 16.19 17.32 -18.03
N ALA A 279 16.99 16.52 -18.72
CA ALA A 279 17.71 16.91 -19.92
C ALA A 279 17.43 15.88 -21.01
N VAL A 280 17.12 16.38 -22.22
CA VAL A 280 17.03 15.56 -23.43
C VAL A 280 18.12 16.03 -24.37
N TRP A 281 18.92 15.08 -24.84
CA TRP A 281 20.06 15.34 -25.68
C TRP A 281 20.06 14.48 -26.93
N SER A 282 20.21 15.13 -28.09
CA SER A 282 20.33 14.52 -29.41
C SER A 282 21.67 14.95 -30.01
N PRO A 283 22.79 14.21 -29.81
CA PRO A 283 24.10 14.62 -30.21
C PRO A 283 24.20 14.81 -31.73
N PRO A 284 24.73 15.93 -32.24
CA PRO A 284 24.71 16.24 -33.68
C PRO A 284 25.63 15.34 -34.53
N TRP A 285 26.57 14.65 -33.89
CA TRP A 285 27.49 13.74 -34.56
C TRP A 285 27.01 12.27 -34.62
N VAL A 286 25.84 11.94 -34.00
CA VAL A 286 25.21 10.65 -34.09
C VAL A 286 23.75 10.85 -34.46
N GLU A 287 23.45 10.72 -35.75
CA GLU A 287 22.11 10.87 -36.27
C GLU A 287 21.14 9.86 -35.60
N ASN A 288 19.91 10.30 -35.32
CA ASN A 288 18.82 9.49 -34.76
C ASN A 288 19.10 8.90 -33.36
N LEU A 289 20.10 9.40 -32.64
CA LEU A 289 20.29 9.11 -31.23
C LEU A 289 19.58 10.17 -30.39
N ASN A 290 18.72 9.72 -29.47
CA ASN A 290 18.08 10.57 -28.46
C ASN A 290 18.25 9.93 -27.08
N MET A 291 18.65 10.75 -26.12
CA MET A 291 18.81 10.34 -24.72
C MET A 291 18.06 11.32 -23.83
N ALA A 292 17.41 10.82 -22.80
CA ALA A 292 16.81 11.62 -21.75
C ALA A 292 17.26 11.12 -20.38
N LEU A 293 17.52 12.09 -19.50
CA LEU A 293 17.77 11.82 -18.08
C LEU A 293 16.89 12.76 -17.27
N ASP A 294 16.01 12.21 -16.46
CA ASP A 294 15.11 12.96 -15.61
C ASP A 294 15.32 12.56 -14.15
N TRP A 295 15.60 13.51 -13.28
CA TRP A 295 15.51 13.37 -11.84
C TRP A 295 14.12 13.74 -11.38
N TRP A 296 13.58 12.97 -10.43
CA TRP A 296 12.30 13.24 -9.82
C TRP A 296 12.33 13.01 -8.31
N LYS A 297 11.55 13.83 -7.60
CA LYS A 297 11.33 13.74 -6.16
C LYS A 297 9.90 14.08 -5.83
N ILE A 298 9.24 13.15 -5.14
CA ILE A 298 7.84 13.28 -4.72
C ILE A 298 7.80 13.10 -3.21
N ARG A 299 7.25 14.07 -2.50
CA ARG A 299 6.99 13.99 -1.07
C ARG A 299 5.50 14.12 -0.83
N ILE A 300 4.92 13.11 -0.20
CA ILE A 300 3.49 13.05 0.16
C ILE A 300 3.41 13.20 1.67
N GLU A 301 2.66 14.17 2.14
CA GLU A 301 2.38 14.43 3.56
C GLU A 301 0.97 13.94 3.92
N ASN A 302 0.73 13.69 5.21
CA ASN A 302 -0.55 13.20 5.71
C ASN A 302 -1.01 11.92 5.01
N THR A 303 -0.09 11.00 4.75
CA THR A 303 -0.41 9.74 4.05
C THR A 303 -1.56 9.02 4.75
N ILE A 304 -2.53 8.59 3.97
CA ILE A 304 -3.62 7.75 4.46
C ILE A 304 -3.08 6.33 4.54
N VAL A 305 -2.78 5.89 5.75
CA VAL A 305 -2.23 4.57 6.03
C VAL A 305 -3.26 3.73 6.79
N ALA A 306 -3.33 2.46 6.47
CA ALA A 306 -4.03 1.51 7.31
C ALA A 306 -3.30 1.39 8.65
N ASP A 307 -4.02 1.50 9.73
CA ASP A 307 -3.49 1.21 11.06
C ASP A 307 -3.33 -0.30 11.24
N SER A 308 -2.67 -0.73 12.28
CA SER A 308 -2.53 -2.14 12.61
C SER A 308 -2.44 -2.33 14.12
N PRO A 309 -2.75 -3.53 14.62
CA PRO A 309 -2.57 -3.85 16.03
C PRO A 309 -1.15 -3.58 16.54
N ASP A 310 -0.13 -3.94 15.75
CA ASP A 310 1.27 -3.68 16.10
C ASP A 310 1.54 -2.18 16.26
N LEU A 311 1.11 -1.36 15.30
CA LEU A 311 1.30 0.09 15.38
C LEU A 311 0.58 0.69 16.58
N ILE A 312 -0.67 0.31 16.83
CA ILE A 312 -1.46 0.83 17.94
C ILE A 312 -0.83 0.47 19.28
N LEU A 313 -0.51 -0.80 19.49
CA LEU A 313 0.02 -1.28 20.76
C LEU A 313 1.45 -0.80 21.00
N ASN A 314 2.28 -0.72 19.95
CA ASN A 314 3.63 -0.19 20.06
C ASN A 314 3.64 1.32 20.30
N ASP A 315 2.85 2.10 19.58
CA ASP A 315 2.69 3.53 19.83
C ASP A 315 2.26 3.79 21.27
N CYS A 316 1.35 2.98 21.80
CA CYS A 316 0.90 3.07 23.18
C CYS A 316 2.00 2.68 24.16
N TYR A 317 2.43 1.43 24.17
CA TYR A 317 3.25 0.89 25.26
C TYR A 317 4.74 1.14 25.08
N VAL A 318 5.25 1.15 23.86
CA VAL A 318 6.69 1.33 23.58
C VAL A 318 7.03 2.81 23.48
N GLN A 319 6.22 3.56 22.69
CA GLN A 319 6.45 5.00 22.47
C GLN A 319 5.82 5.88 23.55
N GLY A 320 4.87 5.37 24.32
CA GLY A 320 4.19 6.13 25.38
C GLY A 320 3.24 7.20 24.85
N ILE A 321 2.71 7.05 23.64
CA ILE A 321 1.83 8.04 23.01
C ILE A 321 0.42 7.89 23.56
N ALA A 322 0.04 8.77 24.51
CA ALA A 322 -1.24 8.70 25.22
C ALA A 322 -2.47 8.70 24.31
N SER A 323 -2.44 9.45 23.21
CA SER A 323 -3.55 9.47 22.23
C SER A 323 -3.75 8.14 21.51
N ARG A 324 -2.75 7.27 21.51
CA ARG A 324 -2.81 5.93 20.96
C ARG A 324 -3.26 4.87 21.96
N CYS A 325 -3.31 5.25 23.25
CA CYS A 325 -3.73 4.41 24.37
C CYS A 325 -5.19 4.69 24.76
N ASN A 326 -6.12 4.71 23.83
CA ASN A 326 -7.51 5.01 24.15
C ASN A 326 -8.43 3.81 23.88
N ALA A 327 -9.57 3.77 24.59
CA ALA A 327 -10.52 2.65 24.53
C ALA A 327 -11.22 2.50 23.17
N ALA A 328 -11.22 3.54 22.34
CA ALA A 328 -11.75 3.46 20.98
C ALA A 328 -10.84 2.67 20.03
N LEU A 329 -9.53 2.61 20.33
CA LEU A 329 -8.57 1.85 19.55
C LEU A 329 -8.36 0.43 20.08
N PHE A 330 -8.29 0.27 21.41
CA PHE A 330 -8.21 -1.05 22.00
C PHE A 330 -8.64 -1.08 23.46
N THR A 331 -9.10 -2.24 23.87
CA THR A 331 -9.33 -2.61 25.26
C THR A 331 -8.63 -3.94 25.55
N ARG A 332 -8.47 -4.28 26.83
CA ARG A 332 -7.96 -5.59 27.23
C ARG A 332 -9.03 -6.37 27.97
N ALA A 333 -9.15 -7.64 27.63
CA ALA A 333 -9.98 -8.60 28.39
C ALA A 333 -9.34 -8.89 29.76
N ALA A 334 -10.08 -9.56 30.64
CA ALA A 334 -9.61 -9.91 31.98
C ALA A 334 -8.31 -10.75 32.00
N ASP A 335 -8.09 -11.54 30.95
CA ASP A 335 -6.87 -12.34 30.76
C ASP A 335 -5.72 -11.55 30.08
N GLY A 336 -5.90 -10.27 29.84
CA GLY A 336 -4.95 -9.39 29.19
C GLY A 336 -5.02 -9.39 27.66
N THR A 337 -5.78 -10.28 27.02
CA THR A 337 -5.89 -10.34 25.55
C THR A 337 -6.42 -9.03 24.99
N PRO A 338 -5.73 -8.38 24.05
CA PRO A 338 -6.19 -7.13 23.46
C PRO A 338 -7.37 -7.39 22.51
N ARG A 339 -8.32 -6.47 22.52
CA ARG A 339 -9.39 -6.33 21.52
C ARG A 339 -9.14 -5.02 20.78
N VAL A 340 -8.74 -5.10 19.53
CA VAL A 340 -8.30 -3.95 18.76
C VAL A 340 -9.34 -3.56 17.71
N THR A 341 -9.66 -2.28 17.66
CA THR A 341 -10.45 -1.65 16.59
C THR A 341 -9.56 -0.65 15.88
N TYR A 342 -9.45 -0.75 14.57
CA TYR A 342 -8.54 0.10 13.80
C TYR A 342 -9.15 0.47 12.44
N GLY A 343 -8.54 1.40 11.75
CA GLY A 343 -8.98 1.89 10.45
C GLY A 343 -7.87 2.68 9.76
N SER A 344 -8.22 3.37 8.70
CA SER A 344 -7.30 4.29 8.06
C SER A 344 -7.13 5.56 8.89
N ARG A 345 -5.91 6.11 8.88
CA ARG A 345 -5.57 7.41 9.51
C ARG A 345 -4.58 8.18 8.67
N ASN A 346 -4.57 9.49 8.82
CA ASN A 346 -3.50 10.30 8.28
C ASN A 346 -2.27 10.21 9.18
N ALA A 347 -1.12 9.84 8.62
CA ALA A 347 0.13 9.74 9.37
C ALA A 347 1.35 9.98 8.52
N GLY A 348 2.34 10.64 9.13
CA GLY A 348 3.68 10.77 8.59
C GLY A 348 3.77 11.28 7.15
N TYR A 349 4.69 10.72 6.41
CA TYR A 349 4.91 11.06 5.01
C TYR A 349 5.50 9.89 4.22
N ARG A 350 5.37 9.95 2.88
CA ARG A 350 6.14 9.10 1.97
C ARG A 350 7.04 9.98 1.10
N LEU A 351 8.30 9.60 0.96
CA LEU A 351 9.28 10.25 0.11
C LEU A 351 9.80 9.27 -0.93
N VAL A 352 9.55 9.58 -2.21
CA VAL A 352 10.07 8.79 -3.33
C VAL A 352 10.99 9.68 -4.17
N GLU A 353 12.17 9.19 -4.53
CA GLU A 353 13.18 9.95 -5.28
C GLU A 353 13.97 9.01 -6.20
N GLY A 354 14.25 9.45 -7.41
CA GLY A 354 14.98 8.63 -8.36
C GLY A 354 15.34 9.35 -9.65
N PHE A 355 15.79 8.54 -10.61
CA PHE A 355 16.16 8.98 -11.95
C PHE A 355 15.56 8.05 -12.98
N ASP A 356 15.07 8.61 -14.07
CA ASP A 356 14.71 7.86 -15.28
C ASP A 356 15.72 8.17 -16.38
N PHE A 357 16.15 7.13 -17.07
CA PHE A 357 17.04 7.21 -18.20
C PHE A 357 16.44 6.52 -19.41
N ASP A 358 16.24 7.27 -20.48
CA ASP A 358 15.71 6.79 -21.73
C ASP A 358 16.71 6.96 -22.85
N ILE A 359 16.80 5.96 -23.72
CA ILE A 359 17.59 6.01 -24.94
C ILE A 359 16.78 5.48 -26.11
N SER A 360 16.92 6.13 -27.26
CA SER A 360 16.39 5.65 -28.55
C SER A 360 17.42 5.93 -29.61
N TYR A 361 17.83 4.88 -30.30
CA TYR A 361 18.79 4.97 -31.40
C TYR A 361 18.32 4.17 -32.59
N ARG A 362 18.42 4.77 -33.78
CA ARG A 362 18.10 4.10 -35.06
C ARG A 362 19.26 4.26 -36.01
N TRP A 363 19.58 3.16 -36.69
CA TRP A 363 20.60 3.17 -37.74
C TRP A 363 20.24 2.16 -38.82
N SER A 364 20.77 2.36 -40.03
CA SER A 364 20.58 1.50 -41.18
C SER A 364 21.91 1.05 -41.72
N TRP A 365 22.02 -0.23 -42.01
CA TRP A 365 23.10 -0.78 -42.83
C TRP A 365 22.53 -1.34 -44.12
N ALA A 366 22.89 -0.75 -45.25
CA ALA A 366 22.28 -1.09 -46.55
C ALA A 366 22.25 -2.59 -46.85
N ALA A 367 23.31 -3.32 -46.47
CA ALA A 367 23.42 -4.77 -46.66
C ALA A 367 22.68 -5.62 -45.63
N VAL A 368 22.34 -5.09 -44.44
CA VAL A 368 21.87 -5.88 -43.32
C VAL A 368 20.44 -5.49 -42.89
N GLY A 369 20.01 -4.26 -43.09
CA GLY A 369 18.70 -3.76 -42.75
C GLY A 369 18.71 -2.62 -41.73
N ASP A 370 17.53 -2.34 -41.19
CA ASP A 370 17.26 -1.25 -40.24
C ASP A 370 17.23 -1.78 -38.83
N PHE A 371 17.89 -1.05 -37.94
CA PHE A 371 17.98 -1.38 -36.53
C PHE A 371 17.40 -0.26 -35.68
N ARG A 372 16.75 -0.63 -34.60
CA ARG A 372 16.32 0.30 -33.57
C ARG A 372 16.58 -0.29 -32.19
N VAL A 373 17.27 0.47 -31.36
CA VAL A 373 17.41 0.19 -29.93
C VAL A 373 16.58 1.20 -29.14
N THR A 374 15.84 0.73 -28.15
CA THR A 374 15.18 1.57 -27.15
C THR A 374 15.48 1.00 -25.77
N SER A 375 15.72 1.85 -24.80
CA SER A 375 15.84 1.44 -23.41
C SER A 375 15.16 2.45 -22.51
N ASN A 376 14.40 1.95 -21.52
CA ASN A 376 13.79 2.72 -20.47
C ASN A 376 14.24 2.14 -19.14
N SER A 377 14.93 2.95 -18.34
CA SER A 377 15.55 2.50 -17.08
C SER A 377 15.17 3.44 -15.96
N THR A 378 14.77 2.89 -14.82
CA THR A 378 14.49 3.64 -13.60
C THR A 378 15.48 3.24 -12.52
N TYR A 379 16.12 4.22 -11.89
CA TYR A 379 16.88 4.07 -10.66
C TYR A 379 16.13 4.74 -9.52
N THR A 380 15.62 3.95 -8.57
CA THR A 380 14.97 4.44 -7.35
C THR A 380 16.01 4.62 -6.27
N SER A 381 16.32 5.87 -5.91
CA SER A 381 17.30 6.18 -4.87
C SER A 381 16.68 6.09 -3.47
N LYS A 382 15.41 6.53 -3.33
CA LYS A 382 14.66 6.51 -2.09
C LYS A 382 13.20 6.12 -2.32
N ASP A 383 12.67 5.30 -1.44
CA ASP A 383 11.23 5.10 -1.20
C ASP A 383 11.08 4.85 0.30
N ILE A 384 10.75 5.90 1.01
CA ILE A 384 10.70 5.93 2.48
C ILE A 384 9.29 6.26 2.90
N LEU A 385 8.72 5.40 3.73
CA LEU A 385 7.43 5.63 4.39
C LEU A 385 7.66 5.81 5.89
N ILE A 386 7.10 6.86 6.44
CA ILE A 386 6.91 7.02 7.88
C ILE A 386 5.43 6.91 8.14
N SER A 387 4.99 5.75 8.60
CA SER A 387 3.59 5.43 8.92
C SER A 387 3.20 5.80 10.36
N THR A 388 4.18 6.17 11.19
CA THR A 388 3.98 6.63 12.56
C THR A 388 4.23 8.14 12.65
N ASN A 389 3.90 8.76 13.77
CA ASN A 389 4.29 10.15 14.02
C ASN A 389 5.76 10.27 14.50
N ASP A 390 6.48 9.17 14.57
CA ASP A 390 7.88 9.13 14.98
C ASP A 390 8.80 9.02 13.76
N PRO A 391 9.50 10.11 13.38
CA PRO A 391 10.38 10.12 12.22
C PRO A 391 11.68 9.32 12.39
N ARG A 392 11.94 8.78 13.58
CA ARG A 392 13.16 8.00 13.86
C ARG A 392 13.16 6.64 13.19
N TYR A 393 11.99 6.15 12.77
CA TYR A 393 11.83 4.80 12.23
C TYR A 393 11.25 4.79 10.81
N PRO A 394 11.98 5.32 9.82
CA PRO A 394 11.54 5.27 8.44
C PRO A 394 11.60 3.83 7.91
N VAL A 395 10.55 3.42 7.21
CA VAL A 395 10.54 2.15 6.47
C VAL A 395 11.01 2.42 5.04
N SER A 396 12.17 1.87 4.66
CA SER A 396 12.67 1.96 3.29
C SER A 396 12.26 0.72 2.51
N SER A 397 11.64 0.92 1.36
CA SER A 397 11.22 -0.17 0.47
C SER A 397 12.22 -0.45 -0.66
N VAL A 398 13.23 0.42 -0.87
CA VAL A 398 14.17 0.28 -2.00
C VAL A 398 15.07 -0.95 -1.83
N GLY A 399 15.03 -1.84 -2.81
CA GLY A 399 15.77 -3.09 -2.79
C GLY A 399 15.20 -4.13 -1.83
N VAL A 400 13.95 -3.91 -1.38
CA VAL A 400 13.19 -4.86 -0.55
C VAL A 400 11.93 -5.25 -1.33
N THR A 401 11.44 -6.43 -1.11
CA THR A 401 10.30 -7.07 -1.80
C THR A 401 9.44 -6.15 -2.66
N SER A 402 9.43 -6.38 -3.96
CA SER A 402 8.67 -5.66 -5.00
C SER A 402 9.20 -4.28 -5.42
N THR A 403 10.11 -3.64 -4.70
CA THR A 403 10.67 -2.32 -5.06
C THR A 403 12.14 -2.44 -5.45
N PHE A 404 12.38 -2.68 -6.74
CA PHE A 404 13.74 -2.79 -7.27
C PHE A 404 14.45 -1.44 -7.26
N ARG A 405 15.76 -1.45 -6.91
CA ARG A 405 16.59 -0.26 -7.03
C ARG A 405 16.81 0.15 -8.49
N ILE A 406 17.01 -0.84 -9.36
CA ILE A 406 17.13 -0.63 -10.81
C ILE A 406 16.15 -1.55 -11.52
N ARG A 407 15.38 -0.98 -12.40
CA ARG A 407 14.52 -1.68 -13.36
C ARG A 407 14.78 -1.12 -14.74
N SER A 408 15.06 -1.98 -15.70
CA SER A 408 15.34 -1.58 -17.08
C SER A 408 14.63 -2.50 -18.07
N ASN A 409 14.10 -1.91 -19.12
CA ASN A 409 13.59 -2.61 -20.28
C ASN A 409 14.35 -2.10 -21.49
N ALA A 410 15.03 -2.98 -22.21
CA ALA A 410 15.72 -2.66 -23.45
C ALA A 410 15.13 -3.51 -24.59
N ASN A 411 14.98 -2.92 -25.75
CA ASN A 411 14.50 -3.63 -26.94
C ASN A 411 15.40 -3.29 -28.12
N LEU A 412 15.93 -4.32 -28.76
CA LEU A 412 16.61 -4.25 -30.04
C LEU A 412 15.68 -4.82 -31.11
N SER A 413 15.31 -4.04 -32.10
CA SER A 413 14.54 -4.49 -33.25
C SER A 413 15.35 -4.36 -34.53
N TRP A 414 15.12 -5.28 -35.43
CA TRP A 414 15.71 -5.36 -36.76
C TRP A 414 14.62 -5.61 -37.80
N GLU A 415 14.73 -4.95 -38.96
CA GLU A 415 13.84 -5.14 -40.10
C GLU A 415 14.63 -5.17 -41.40
N ARG A 416 14.30 -6.10 -42.30
CA ARG A 416 14.81 -6.15 -43.65
C ARG A 416 13.79 -6.78 -44.59
N GLY A 417 13.26 -5.99 -45.53
CA GLY A 417 12.24 -6.44 -46.43
C GLY A 417 11.00 -6.98 -45.70
N ILE A 418 10.70 -8.26 -45.94
CA ILE A 418 9.56 -8.93 -45.26
C ILE A 418 9.91 -9.48 -43.88
N PHE A 419 11.18 -9.54 -43.51
CA PHE A 419 11.65 -10.12 -42.25
C PHE A 419 11.81 -9.06 -41.15
N GLY A 420 11.46 -9.44 -39.95
CA GLY A 420 11.72 -8.64 -38.74
C GLY A 420 12.04 -9.54 -37.54
N ALA A 421 12.86 -9.03 -36.67
CA ALA A 421 13.18 -9.66 -35.39
C ALA A 421 13.22 -8.60 -34.28
N SER A 422 12.86 -8.97 -33.07
CA SER A 422 13.09 -8.14 -31.89
C SER A 422 13.57 -8.99 -30.71
N TRP A 423 14.45 -8.38 -29.93
CA TRP A 423 14.94 -8.94 -28.68
C TRP A 423 14.69 -7.94 -27.56
N MET A 424 13.81 -8.31 -26.61
CA MET A 424 13.54 -7.52 -25.43
C MET A 424 14.27 -8.13 -24.24
N VAL A 425 14.97 -7.30 -23.52
CA VAL A 425 15.64 -7.63 -22.25
C VAL A 425 14.99 -6.85 -21.14
N ARG A 426 14.52 -7.55 -20.09
CA ARG A 426 14.01 -6.94 -18.87
C ARG A 426 14.95 -7.27 -17.73
N TYR A 427 15.52 -6.25 -17.12
CA TYR A 427 16.46 -6.36 -16.00
C TYR A 427 15.82 -5.85 -14.71
N TYR A 428 15.98 -6.62 -13.66
CA TYR A 428 15.57 -6.27 -12.31
C TYR A 428 16.79 -6.46 -11.40
N SER A 429 17.16 -5.41 -10.63
CA SER A 429 18.26 -5.51 -9.67
C SER A 429 17.95 -6.52 -8.57
N SER A 430 18.98 -6.94 -7.86
CA SER A 430 18.83 -7.74 -6.64
C SER A 430 17.88 -7.07 -5.65
N MET A 431 17.17 -7.88 -4.89
CA MET A 431 16.31 -7.43 -3.78
C MET A 431 16.48 -8.34 -2.58
N ALA A 432 16.22 -7.81 -1.39
CA ALA A 432 16.15 -8.57 -0.16
C ALA A 432 14.69 -8.84 0.22
N GLU A 433 14.43 -9.93 0.88
CA GLU A 433 13.15 -10.15 1.57
C GLU A 433 12.99 -9.16 2.73
N GLY A 434 11.75 -8.80 3.04
CA GLY A 434 11.45 -8.03 4.25
C GLY A 434 11.81 -8.83 5.51
N CYS A 435 12.14 -8.14 6.58
CA CYS A 435 12.28 -8.78 7.87
C CYS A 435 10.90 -9.20 8.38
N THR A 436 10.79 -10.45 8.86
CA THR A 436 9.52 -11.00 9.33
C THR A 436 9.03 -10.32 10.61
N TYR A 437 9.96 -9.79 11.40
CA TYR A 437 9.66 -9.20 12.69
C TYR A 437 10.11 -7.74 12.70
N PHE A 438 9.16 -6.84 12.85
CA PHE A 438 9.41 -5.41 13.01
C PHE A 438 8.85 -4.97 14.36
N VAL A 439 9.71 -4.45 15.22
CA VAL A 439 9.32 -3.82 16.47
C VAL A 439 9.81 -2.38 16.46
N PRO A 440 8.90 -1.40 16.37
CA PRO A 440 9.27 0.00 16.47
C PRO A 440 10.07 0.28 17.74
N GLY A 441 11.19 0.97 17.58
CA GLY A 441 12.08 1.27 18.69
C GLY A 441 13.15 0.22 18.98
N LEU A 442 13.03 -0.97 18.42
CA LEU A 442 14.04 -2.02 18.52
C LEU A 442 14.65 -2.38 17.16
N ASN A 443 13.89 -2.19 16.11
CA ASN A 443 14.33 -2.51 14.76
C ASN A 443 14.55 -1.24 13.96
N ASP A 444 15.74 -0.99 13.53
CA ASP A 444 16.00 -0.03 12.48
C ASP A 444 15.63 -0.68 11.13
N PRO A 445 14.70 -0.11 10.36
CA PRO A 445 14.34 -0.65 9.06
C PRO A 445 15.50 -0.64 8.04
N ASN A 446 16.56 0.10 8.31
CA ASN A 446 17.77 0.09 7.50
C ASN A 446 18.74 -1.02 7.89
N LEU A 447 18.51 -1.66 9.03
CA LEU A 447 19.33 -2.78 9.48
C LEU A 447 18.90 -4.09 8.83
N GLU A 448 19.83 -4.99 8.70
CA GLU A 448 19.55 -6.34 8.23
C GLU A 448 18.84 -7.18 9.31
N CYS A 449 18.12 -8.22 8.90
CA CYS A 449 17.46 -9.14 9.83
C CYS A 449 18.43 -9.93 10.72
N ASN A 450 19.71 -9.84 10.49
CA ASN A 450 20.76 -10.42 11.31
C ASN A 450 21.25 -9.51 12.43
N GLN A 451 20.66 -8.34 12.62
CA GLN A 451 21.05 -7.45 13.71
C GLN A 451 20.64 -8.02 15.08
N ILE A 452 21.27 -7.52 16.12
CA ILE A 452 21.13 -8.03 17.50
C ILE A 452 19.68 -8.02 17.99
N GLN A 453 18.87 -7.08 17.52
CA GLN A 453 17.47 -6.97 17.87
C GLN A 453 16.62 -8.13 17.37
N TYR A 454 17.16 -8.90 16.44
CA TYR A 454 16.54 -10.12 15.96
C TYR A 454 17.17 -11.36 16.55
N ALA A 455 18.25 -11.15 17.26
CA ALA A 455 18.80 -12.24 18.00
C ALA A 455 17.93 -12.47 19.20
N PRO A 456 17.41 -13.51 19.30
CA PRO A 456 16.67 -13.85 20.42
C PRO A 456 17.47 -14.43 21.47
N THR A 457 18.11 -13.70 22.06
CA THR A 457 18.21 -14.07 23.39
C THR A 457 17.18 -13.53 24.06
N GLY A 458 16.47 -13.95 24.01
CA GLY A 458 15.56 -13.30 24.16
C GLY A 458 14.80 -12.86 23.14
N GLY A 459 14.70 -13.46 22.42
CA GLY A 459 13.88 -13.09 21.45
C GLY A 459 14.32 -12.17 20.58
N PHE A 460 13.71 -12.09 19.86
CA PHE A 460 13.83 -11.26 18.91
C PHE A 460 14.14 -10.18 19.43
N VAL A 461 13.98 -10.18 20.05
CA VAL A 461 14.02 -10.20 20.73
C VAL A 461 14.57 -10.57 21.98
N THR A 462 14.10 -11.17 22.53
CA THR A 462 14.31 -11.20 23.86
C THR A 462 13.76 -12.42 24.36
N GLY A 463 14.16 -12.80 25.41
CA GLY A 463 13.60 -13.95 26.05
C GLY A 463 13.85 -15.23 25.33
N THR A 464 14.51 -15.24 24.25
CA THR A 464 14.98 -16.45 23.67
C THR A 464 16.42 -16.67 24.03
N THR A 465 16.78 -17.90 24.09
CA THR A 465 18.16 -18.35 24.33
C THR A 465 18.93 -18.59 23.04
N THR A 466 18.41 -18.11 21.91
CA THR A 466 19.07 -18.31 20.61
C THR A 466 20.36 -17.51 20.56
N PRO A 467 21.51 -18.13 20.36
CA PRO A 467 22.78 -17.45 20.28
C PRO A 467 22.82 -16.43 19.13
N ALA A 468 23.59 -15.37 19.27
CA ALA A 468 23.82 -14.40 18.21
C ALA A 468 24.30 -15.03 16.90
N SER A 469 24.97 -16.18 16.98
CA SER A 469 25.38 -16.98 15.82
C SER A 469 24.23 -17.56 15.00
N ALA A 470 23.02 -17.65 15.59
CA ALA A 470 21.82 -18.15 14.91
C ALA A 470 20.98 -17.01 14.28
N ILE A 471 21.45 -15.78 14.31
CA ILE A 471 20.80 -14.65 13.65
C ILE A 471 20.74 -14.95 12.15
N ARG A 472 19.55 -14.91 11.60
CA ARG A 472 19.34 -15.11 10.16
C ARG A 472 19.65 -13.84 9.40
N ARG A 473 20.44 -13.96 8.35
CA ARG A 473 20.58 -12.90 7.36
C ARG A 473 19.30 -12.80 6.53
N ARG A 474 19.04 -11.60 5.98
CA ARG A 474 18.03 -11.45 4.95
C ARG A 474 18.34 -12.37 3.78
N ASN A 475 17.34 -13.05 3.27
CA ASN A 475 17.44 -13.70 1.98
C ASN A 475 17.55 -12.63 0.90
N VAL A 476 18.58 -12.75 0.07
CA VAL A 476 18.80 -11.84 -1.06
C VAL A 476 18.57 -12.64 -2.34
N HIS A 477 17.63 -12.18 -3.14
CA HIS A 477 17.42 -12.67 -4.50
C HIS A 477 18.37 -11.90 -5.43
N GLY A 478 19.13 -12.61 -6.23
CA GLY A 478 20.06 -12.05 -7.21
C GLY A 478 19.32 -11.24 -8.27
N ALA A 479 20.07 -10.42 -9.01
CA ALA A 479 19.52 -9.73 -10.16
C ALA A 479 18.96 -10.74 -11.19
N THR A 480 17.83 -10.39 -11.78
CA THR A 480 17.11 -11.26 -12.73
C THR A 480 17.03 -10.60 -14.09
N VAL A 481 17.27 -11.39 -15.13
CA VAL A 481 17.17 -10.95 -16.53
C VAL A 481 16.21 -11.87 -17.26
N PHE A 482 15.20 -11.29 -17.87
CA PHE A 482 14.29 -11.98 -18.78
C PHE A 482 14.62 -11.59 -20.22
N ASN A 483 14.57 -12.55 -21.12
CA ASN A 483 14.83 -12.37 -22.56
C ASN A 483 13.62 -12.86 -23.34
N ASP A 484 13.07 -11.98 -24.16
CA ASP A 484 11.94 -12.28 -25.05
C ASP A 484 12.44 -12.08 -26.51
N LEU A 485 12.31 -13.11 -27.33
CA LEU A 485 12.65 -13.08 -28.75
C LEU A 485 11.40 -13.21 -29.60
N GLN A 486 11.28 -12.34 -30.59
CA GLN A 486 10.18 -12.37 -31.57
C GLN A 486 10.74 -12.32 -32.98
N PHE A 487 10.20 -13.16 -33.85
CA PHE A 487 10.47 -13.15 -35.27
C PHE A 487 9.16 -12.89 -36.05
N ARG A 488 9.26 -12.09 -37.10
CA ARG A 488 8.12 -11.68 -37.91
C ARG A 488 8.42 -11.84 -39.39
N VAL A 489 7.45 -12.33 -40.13
CA VAL A 489 7.44 -12.36 -41.63
C VAL A 489 6.18 -11.66 -42.09
N LYS A 490 6.33 -10.65 -42.92
CA LYS A 490 5.18 -10.01 -43.61
C LYS A 490 4.84 -10.84 -44.86
N LEU A 491 3.65 -11.42 -44.87
CA LEU A 491 3.13 -12.19 -46.01
C LEU A 491 2.44 -11.27 -47.01
#